data_e589c31009c5d8dade142a85c698b688
#
_entry.id   e589c31009c5d8dade142a85c698b688
#
_cell.length_a   1.000
_cell.length_b   1.000
_cell.length_c   1.000
_cell.angle_alpha   90.00
_cell.angle_beta   90.00
_cell.angle_gamma   90.00
#
_symmetry.space_group_name_H-M   'P 1'
#
loop_
_entity.id
_entity.type
_entity.pdbx_description
1 polymer ?
#
loop_
_entity_poly.entity_id
_entity_poly.type
_entity_poly.pdbx_seq_one_letter_code
_entity_poly.pdbx_strand_id
1 'polypeptide(L)'
;GTGLFFTIYLKFPQFRYFKHGWRILSGKFIKDTTKGETTPFQALSTALSGTVGTGNIGGVALAIWIGGPAAIFWMWVTAIFGMTTKFVEVTLAHKYRRVLPDGTVSGGPMYFMEEGLNMKWLAITFSALMMITALGSGNMPQINNIANVMESTFTIPKFATGLILAVLLWLVIIGGIKRIALIASKLVPTMGFIYIAASLVIIFDNYENIIPSITSIFSQVFTGSSALGGFLGASFAMSLKYGVARGLYSNEAGQGSSPIAHASSKTENPLEEGMVSILEPFIDTIVVCTITALVILSSGVWTEKFEN
;
A
#
# COMPACT_ATOMS: atom_id res chain seq x y z
N GLY A 1 13.41 -4.13 11.70
CA GLY A 1 13.66 -3.56 13.03
C GLY A 1 12.38 -3.21 13.75
N THR A 2 11.88 -1.98 13.57
CA THR A 2 10.76 -1.39 14.33
C THR A 2 9.47 -2.21 14.27
N GLY A 3 9.06 -2.67 13.09
CA GLY A 3 7.84 -3.49 12.95
C GLY A 3 7.93 -4.82 13.71
N LEU A 4 9.08 -5.49 13.69
CA LEU A 4 9.32 -6.71 14.46
C LEU A 4 9.29 -6.43 15.97
N PHE A 5 9.96 -5.36 16.42
CA PHE A 5 9.97 -4.95 17.81
C PHE A 5 8.53 -4.72 18.34
N PHE A 6 7.74 -3.89 17.66
CA PHE A 6 6.37 -3.63 18.07
C PHE A 6 5.45 -4.84 17.93
N THR A 7 5.68 -5.72 16.97
CA THR A 7 4.92 -6.97 16.85
C THR A 7 5.05 -7.82 18.11
N ILE A 8 6.27 -7.97 18.62
CA ILE A 8 6.54 -8.75 19.85
C ILE A 8 6.06 -7.97 21.07
N TYR A 9 6.44 -6.69 21.19
CA TYR A 9 6.12 -5.85 22.35
C TYR A 9 4.61 -5.70 22.58
N LEU A 10 3.81 -5.52 21.52
CA LEU A 10 2.37 -5.38 21.56
C LEU A 10 1.61 -6.73 21.46
N LYS A 11 2.35 -7.85 21.49
CA LYS A 11 1.80 -9.21 21.45
C LYS A 11 0.91 -9.45 20.22
N PHE A 12 1.47 -9.21 19.03
CA PHE A 12 0.87 -9.48 17.73
C PHE A 12 -0.48 -8.76 17.50
N PRO A 13 -0.52 -7.43 17.54
CA PRO A 13 -1.76 -6.66 17.39
C PRO A 13 -2.45 -6.93 16.05
N GLN A 14 -1.70 -7.19 14.97
CA GLN A 14 -2.22 -7.49 13.65
C GLN A 14 -3.14 -8.73 13.60
N PHE A 15 -2.96 -9.71 14.48
CA PHE A 15 -3.85 -10.86 14.58
C PHE A 15 -4.97 -10.63 15.61
N ARG A 16 -4.63 -10.04 16.76
CA ARG A 16 -5.57 -9.84 17.88
C ARG A 16 -6.68 -8.87 17.52
N TYR A 17 -6.36 -7.80 16.79
CA TYR A 17 -7.29 -6.71 16.51
C TYR A 17 -7.83 -6.72 15.08
N PHE A 18 -7.39 -7.64 14.23
CA PHE A 18 -7.80 -7.73 12.82
C PHE A 18 -9.31 -7.73 12.63
N LYS A 19 -10.00 -8.64 13.32
CA LYS A 19 -11.47 -8.72 13.27
C LYS A 19 -12.16 -7.47 13.80
N HIS A 20 -11.56 -6.81 14.78
CA HIS A 20 -12.10 -5.58 15.35
C HIS A 20 -11.95 -4.41 14.38
N GLY A 21 -10.82 -4.31 13.68
CA GLY A 21 -10.61 -3.33 12.60
C GLY A 21 -11.73 -3.38 11.55
N TRP A 22 -12.11 -4.56 11.09
CA TRP A 22 -13.25 -4.74 10.17
C TRP A 22 -14.59 -4.27 10.76
N ARG A 23 -14.81 -4.45 12.07
CA ARG A 23 -16.02 -3.97 12.74
C ARG A 23 -16.07 -2.45 12.83
N ILE A 24 -14.95 -1.81 13.10
CA ILE A 24 -14.86 -0.34 13.12
C ILE A 24 -15.14 0.22 11.72
N LEU A 25 -14.57 -0.41 10.70
CA LEU A 25 -14.77 -0.03 9.31
C LEU A 25 -16.25 -0.03 8.88
N SER A 26 -17.07 -0.92 9.48
CA SER A 26 -18.52 -0.96 9.23
C SER A 26 -19.32 0.23 9.79
N GLY A 27 -18.66 1.19 10.45
CA GLY A 27 -19.27 2.41 10.96
C GLY A 27 -20.05 2.26 12.29
N LYS A 28 -20.06 1.07 12.89
CA LYS A 28 -20.84 0.79 14.13
C LYS A 28 -20.39 1.58 15.36
N PHE A 29 -19.19 2.15 15.33
CA PHE A 29 -18.58 2.86 16.46
C PHE A 29 -18.51 4.39 16.24
N ILE A 30 -19.03 4.89 15.12
CA ILE A 30 -19.04 6.32 14.82
C ILE A 30 -20.18 6.97 15.60
N LYS A 31 -19.86 8.04 16.34
CA LYS A 31 -20.84 8.90 16.98
C LYS A 31 -20.86 10.27 16.29
N ASP A 32 -22.02 10.90 16.21
CA ASP A 32 -22.19 12.19 15.53
C ASP A 32 -21.37 13.32 16.16
N THR A 33 -21.00 13.18 17.43
CA THR A 33 -20.20 14.16 18.20
C THR A 33 -18.70 14.04 17.97
N THR A 34 -18.23 13.00 17.27
CA THR A 34 -16.80 12.73 17.13
C THR A 34 -16.15 13.73 16.17
N LYS A 35 -15.07 14.37 16.60
CA LYS A 35 -14.27 15.29 15.78
C LYS A 35 -13.55 14.52 14.67
N GLY A 36 -13.60 15.07 13.46
CA GLY A 36 -12.99 14.49 12.27
C GLY A 36 -13.73 14.91 11.01
N GLU A 37 -13.15 14.64 9.86
CA GLU A 37 -13.68 15.03 8.57
C GLU A 37 -14.13 13.86 7.71
N THR A 38 -13.60 12.67 7.97
CA THR A 38 -13.81 11.46 7.18
C THR A 38 -14.28 10.30 8.06
N THR A 39 -15.02 9.37 7.48
CA THR A 39 -15.31 8.10 8.18
C THR A 39 -14.05 7.20 8.18
N PRO A 40 -13.95 6.19 9.08
CA PRO A 40 -12.85 5.23 9.04
C PRO A 40 -12.69 4.53 7.69
N PHE A 41 -13.80 4.22 7.00
CA PHE A 41 -13.79 3.67 5.66
C PHE A 41 -13.22 4.65 4.62
N GLN A 42 -13.57 5.92 4.71
CA GLN A 42 -13.03 6.96 3.83
C GLN A 42 -11.55 7.21 4.10
N ALA A 43 -11.12 7.20 5.36
CA ALA A 43 -9.71 7.34 5.74
C ALA A 43 -8.86 6.17 5.20
N LEU A 44 -9.32 4.93 5.41
CA LEU A 44 -8.67 3.74 4.85
C LEU A 44 -8.65 3.77 3.31
N SER A 45 -9.75 4.14 2.66
CA SER A 45 -9.79 4.24 1.20
C SER A 45 -8.85 5.32 0.67
N THR A 46 -8.70 6.43 1.41
CA THR A 46 -7.73 7.48 1.06
C THR A 46 -6.30 6.95 1.18
N ALA A 47 -5.97 6.26 2.25
CA ALA A 47 -4.65 5.64 2.42
C ALA A 47 -4.39 4.59 1.32
N LEU A 48 -5.34 3.70 1.04
CA LEU A 48 -5.25 2.71 -0.02
C LEU A 48 -5.15 3.34 -1.43
N SER A 49 -5.71 4.53 -1.66
CA SER A 49 -5.57 5.22 -2.94
C SER A 49 -4.12 5.65 -3.23
N GLY A 50 -3.31 5.81 -2.20
CA GLY A 50 -1.87 6.09 -2.33
C GLY A 50 -1.04 4.82 -2.51
N THR A 51 -1.43 3.72 -1.88
CA THR A 51 -0.66 2.47 -1.85
C THR A 51 -1.04 1.51 -2.98
N VAL A 52 -2.34 1.31 -3.26
CA VAL A 52 -2.81 0.40 -4.32
C VAL A 52 -2.66 1.06 -5.69
N GLY A 53 -1.68 0.60 -6.45
CA GLY A 53 -1.38 1.18 -7.75
C GLY A 53 -0.34 0.38 -8.54
N THR A 54 0.57 1.07 -9.22
CA THR A 54 1.61 0.43 -10.04
C THR A 54 2.60 -0.39 -9.21
N GLY A 55 2.71 -0.13 -7.91
CA GLY A 55 3.50 -0.94 -6.96
C GLY A 55 3.01 -2.38 -6.86
N ASN A 56 1.69 -2.57 -6.87
CA ASN A 56 1.07 -3.90 -6.77
C ASN A 56 1.14 -4.70 -8.07
N ILE A 57 1.40 -4.07 -9.20
CA ILE A 57 1.52 -4.71 -10.52
C ILE A 57 2.99 -4.74 -10.94
N GLY A 58 3.56 -3.61 -11.30
CA GLY A 58 4.94 -3.51 -11.76
C GLY A 58 5.96 -3.81 -10.67
N GLY A 59 5.68 -3.45 -9.41
CA GLY A 59 6.54 -3.78 -8.27
C GLY A 59 6.61 -5.29 -8.01
N VAL A 60 5.47 -5.99 -8.11
CA VAL A 60 5.41 -7.46 -7.98
C VAL A 60 6.10 -8.14 -9.16
N ALA A 61 5.84 -7.66 -10.38
CA ALA A 61 6.51 -8.18 -11.57
C ALA A 61 8.03 -8.06 -11.45
N LEU A 62 8.53 -6.91 -11.01
CA LEU A 62 9.95 -6.67 -10.80
C LEU A 62 10.53 -7.54 -9.65
N ALA A 63 9.76 -7.75 -8.58
CA ALA A 63 10.16 -8.64 -7.48
C ALA A 63 10.36 -10.08 -7.97
N ILE A 64 9.42 -10.59 -8.77
CA ILE A 64 9.51 -11.92 -9.37
C ILE A 64 10.63 -11.98 -10.40
N TRP A 65 10.75 -10.95 -11.26
CA TRP A 65 11.77 -10.90 -12.31
C TRP A 65 13.20 -10.96 -11.76
N ILE A 66 13.51 -10.21 -10.72
CA ILE A 66 14.87 -10.12 -10.18
C ILE A 66 15.07 -11.09 -9.02
N GLY A 67 14.07 -11.21 -8.15
CA GLY A 67 14.15 -11.98 -6.90
C GLY A 67 13.60 -13.40 -7.01
N GLY A 68 12.99 -13.77 -8.14
CA GLY A 68 12.31 -15.05 -8.32
C GLY A 68 10.97 -15.14 -7.54
N PRO A 69 10.23 -16.25 -7.68
CA PRO A 69 8.96 -16.47 -6.98
C PRO A 69 9.06 -16.32 -5.47
N ALA A 70 10.18 -16.68 -4.86
CA ALA A 70 10.42 -16.55 -3.42
C ALA A 70 10.38 -15.10 -2.90
N ALA A 71 10.55 -14.10 -3.76
CA ALA A 71 10.40 -12.69 -3.38
C ALA A 71 9.00 -12.39 -2.82
N ILE A 72 7.97 -13.10 -3.28
CA ILE A 72 6.60 -12.93 -2.82
C ILE A 72 6.45 -13.35 -1.35
N PHE A 73 7.10 -14.42 -0.93
CA PHE A 73 7.15 -14.80 0.49
C PHE A 73 7.69 -13.66 1.36
N TRP A 74 8.75 -13.00 0.93
CA TRP A 74 9.34 -11.88 1.67
C TRP A 74 8.46 -10.62 1.63
N MET A 75 7.66 -10.43 0.58
CA MET A 75 6.62 -9.39 0.56
C MET A 75 5.56 -9.66 1.63
N TRP A 76 5.11 -10.91 1.81
CA TRP A 76 4.17 -11.28 2.87
C TRP A 76 4.75 -11.03 4.27
N VAL A 77 6.00 -11.41 4.48
CA VAL A 77 6.70 -11.15 5.75
C VAL A 77 6.73 -9.66 6.07
N THR A 78 7.07 -8.81 5.08
CA THR A 78 7.05 -7.36 5.28
C THR A 78 5.66 -6.81 5.53
N ALA A 79 4.63 -7.34 4.89
CA ALA A 79 3.26 -6.92 5.12
C ALA A 79 2.80 -7.24 6.55
N ILE A 80 3.10 -8.44 7.08
CA ILE A 80 2.77 -8.84 8.44
C ILE A 80 3.39 -7.89 9.47
N PHE A 81 4.66 -7.51 9.31
CA PHE A 81 5.30 -6.52 10.18
C PHE A 81 4.84 -5.09 9.87
N GLY A 82 4.51 -4.82 8.63
CA GLY A 82 3.94 -3.56 8.17
C GLY A 82 2.59 -3.25 8.81
N MET A 83 1.74 -4.25 8.99
CA MET A 83 0.44 -4.12 9.68
C MET A 83 0.62 -3.56 11.11
N THR A 84 1.62 -4.04 11.85
CA THR A 84 1.91 -3.51 13.18
C THR A 84 2.53 -2.11 13.12
N THR A 85 3.40 -1.85 12.13
CA THR A 85 3.99 -0.53 11.95
C THR A 85 2.90 0.50 11.69
N LYS A 86 1.98 0.23 10.76
CA LYS A 86 0.81 1.09 10.49
C LYS A 86 -0.05 1.30 11.73
N PHE A 87 -0.33 0.24 12.50
CA PHE A 87 -1.08 0.34 13.75
C PHE A 87 -0.46 1.39 14.69
N VAL A 88 0.86 1.34 14.89
CA VAL A 88 1.56 2.28 15.79
C VAL A 88 1.57 3.68 15.21
N GLU A 89 1.95 3.85 13.95
CA GLU A 89 2.03 5.15 13.29
C GLU A 89 0.69 5.89 13.29
N VAL A 90 -0.38 5.20 12.92
CA VAL A 90 -1.72 5.78 12.83
C VAL A 90 -2.28 6.08 14.22
N THR A 91 -2.07 5.18 15.20
CA THR A 91 -2.45 5.45 16.59
C THR A 91 -1.79 6.72 17.11
N LEU A 92 -0.49 6.89 16.88
CA LEU A 92 0.23 8.09 17.30
C LEU A 92 -0.24 9.34 16.54
N ALA A 93 -0.40 9.27 15.23
CA ALA A 93 -0.86 10.39 14.43
C ALA A 93 -2.27 10.86 14.84
N HIS A 94 -3.15 9.92 15.13
CA HIS A 94 -4.50 10.23 15.60
C HIS A 94 -4.50 10.79 17.04
N LYS A 95 -3.62 10.28 17.92
CA LYS A 95 -3.48 10.77 19.29
C LYS A 95 -3.00 12.22 19.36
N TYR A 96 -2.03 12.60 18.53
CA TYR A 96 -1.40 13.91 18.50
C TYR A 96 -1.94 14.84 17.41
N ARG A 97 -3.11 14.51 16.82
CA ARG A 97 -3.75 15.37 15.82
C ARG A 97 -4.25 16.67 16.45
N ARG A 98 -4.21 17.75 15.66
CA ARG A 98 -4.72 19.06 16.05
C ARG A 98 -6.03 19.36 15.33
N VAL A 99 -6.96 19.95 16.04
CA VAL A 99 -8.14 20.58 15.46
C VAL A 99 -7.83 22.04 15.24
N LEU A 100 -7.83 22.47 13.98
CA LEU A 100 -7.52 23.85 13.63
C LEU A 100 -8.72 24.77 13.90
N PRO A 101 -8.53 26.12 13.93
CA PRO A 101 -9.59 27.08 14.22
C PRO A 101 -10.77 27.02 13.24
N ASP A 102 -10.54 26.59 12.02
CA ASP A 102 -11.56 26.39 10.98
C ASP A 102 -12.31 25.05 11.12
N GLY A 103 -12.00 24.26 12.15
CA GLY A 103 -12.61 22.95 12.41
C GLY A 103 -11.99 21.80 11.62
N THR A 104 -11.02 22.06 10.76
CA THR A 104 -10.29 20.99 10.07
C THR A 104 -9.37 20.23 11.01
N VAL A 105 -9.09 18.97 10.69
CA VAL A 105 -8.21 18.13 11.50
C VAL A 105 -6.92 17.87 10.75
N SER A 106 -5.80 18.17 11.40
CA SER A 106 -4.47 17.92 10.85
C SER A 106 -3.66 17.03 11.80
N GLY A 107 -2.98 16.03 11.25
CA GLY A 107 -2.17 15.09 12.00
C GLY A 107 -1.18 14.35 11.10
N GLY A 108 -0.38 13.50 11.70
CA GLY A 108 0.67 12.76 11.02
C GLY A 108 1.95 12.71 11.83
N PRO A 109 3.03 12.14 11.27
CA PRO A 109 4.30 11.99 11.98
C PRO A 109 4.88 13.29 12.52
N MET A 110 4.75 14.40 11.77
CA MET A 110 5.24 15.70 12.20
C MET A 110 4.65 16.15 13.55
N TYR A 111 3.38 15.83 13.81
CA TYR A 111 2.72 16.25 15.05
C TYR A 111 3.19 15.44 16.26
N PHE A 112 3.34 14.12 16.16
CA PHE A 112 3.88 13.36 17.29
C PHE A 112 5.38 13.53 17.49
N MET A 113 6.14 13.93 16.45
CA MET A 113 7.54 14.35 16.61
C MET A 113 7.63 15.68 17.36
N GLU A 114 6.75 16.64 17.05
CA GLU A 114 6.73 17.94 17.74
C GLU A 114 6.21 17.82 19.17
N GLU A 115 5.04 17.22 19.37
CA GLU A 115 4.36 17.21 20.67
C GLU A 115 4.78 16.02 21.55
N GLY A 116 5.00 14.85 20.95
CA GLY A 116 5.34 13.63 21.70
C GLY A 116 6.82 13.55 22.07
N LEU A 117 7.71 14.00 21.17
CA LEU A 117 9.16 13.99 21.38
C LEU A 117 9.72 15.38 21.73
N ASN A 118 8.92 16.44 21.62
CA ASN A 118 9.34 17.82 21.75
C ASN A 118 10.49 18.22 20.79
N MET A 119 10.50 17.62 19.58
CA MET A 119 11.55 17.78 18.58
C MET A 119 11.02 18.48 17.32
N LYS A 120 10.77 19.80 17.42
CA LYS A 120 10.22 20.59 16.30
C LYS A 120 11.08 20.55 15.05
N TRP A 121 12.41 20.54 15.19
CA TRP A 121 13.31 20.45 14.05
C TRP A 121 13.10 19.17 13.24
N LEU A 122 12.88 18.05 13.94
CA LEU A 122 12.62 16.76 13.31
C LEU A 122 11.27 16.76 12.55
N ALA A 123 10.24 17.37 13.13
CA ALA A 123 8.94 17.54 12.50
C ALA A 123 9.03 18.35 11.19
N ILE A 124 9.80 19.45 11.19
CA ILE A 124 10.02 20.27 9.99
C ILE A 124 10.81 19.49 8.94
N THR A 125 11.87 18.81 9.34
CA THR A 125 12.67 17.98 8.42
C THR A 125 11.83 16.87 7.79
N PHE A 126 11.04 16.16 8.58
CA PHE A 126 10.11 15.14 8.08
C PHE A 126 9.13 15.72 7.06
N SER A 127 8.50 16.86 7.38
CA SER A 127 7.53 17.51 6.49
C SER A 127 8.16 17.92 5.15
N ALA A 128 9.36 18.49 5.18
CA ALA A 128 10.10 18.88 3.96
C ALA A 128 10.45 17.65 3.09
N LEU A 129 10.99 16.60 3.72
CA LEU A 129 11.31 15.36 3.03
C LEU A 129 10.06 14.66 2.47
N MET A 130 8.95 14.69 3.20
CA MET A 130 7.68 14.11 2.75
C MET A 130 7.14 14.84 1.51
N MET A 131 7.23 16.16 1.44
CA MET A 131 6.87 16.91 0.23
C MET A 131 7.73 16.52 -0.97
N ILE A 132 9.04 16.38 -0.80
CA ILE A 132 9.96 15.96 -1.87
C ILE A 132 9.63 14.52 -2.31
N THR A 133 9.39 13.63 -1.36
CA THR A 133 9.03 12.23 -1.63
C THR A 133 7.71 12.11 -2.40
N ALA A 134 6.71 12.90 -2.04
CA ALA A 134 5.41 12.91 -2.72
C ALA A 134 5.54 13.34 -4.20
N LEU A 135 6.40 14.30 -4.50
CA LEU A 135 6.69 14.71 -5.88
C LEU A 135 7.42 13.62 -6.67
N GLY A 136 8.42 12.96 -6.06
CA GLY A 136 9.27 11.98 -6.73
C GLY A 136 8.65 10.57 -6.77
N SER A 137 8.73 9.84 -5.68
CA SER A 137 8.37 8.42 -5.64
C SER A 137 6.87 8.16 -5.62
N GLY A 138 6.06 9.09 -5.13
CA GLY A 138 4.60 8.94 -5.08
C GLY A 138 3.94 9.08 -6.43
N ASN A 139 4.21 10.16 -7.16
CA ASN A 139 3.47 10.51 -8.37
C ASN A 139 4.14 10.08 -9.68
N MET A 140 5.45 10.32 -9.82
CA MET A 140 6.14 10.12 -11.12
C MET A 140 6.05 8.68 -11.66
N PRO A 141 6.28 7.62 -10.87
CA PRO A 141 6.15 6.25 -11.37
C PRO A 141 4.72 5.90 -11.80
N GLN A 142 3.71 6.40 -11.08
CA GLN A 142 2.30 6.16 -11.40
C GLN A 142 1.96 6.76 -12.76
N ILE A 143 2.24 8.06 -12.95
CA ILE A 143 1.98 8.77 -14.22
C ILE A 143 2.74 8.16 -15.38
N ASN A 144 4.02 7.83 -15.18
CA ASN A 144 4.84 7.24 -16.22
C ASN A 144 4.29 5.89 -16.69
N ASN A 145 3.89 5.01 -15.77
CA ASN A 145 3.32 3.71 -16.12
C ASN A 145 1.99 3.86 -16.86
N ILE A 146 1.08 4.74 -16.38
CA ILE A 146 -0.19 5.00 -17.05
C ILE A 146 0.07 5.53 -18.47
N ALA A 147 0.94 6.53 -18.61
CA ALA A 147 1.23 7.14 -19.91
C ALA A 147 1.86 6.14 -20.89
N ASN A 148 2.74 5.24 -20.42
CA ASN A 148 3.31 4.19 -21.26
C ASN A 148 2.25 3.19 -21.75
N VAL A 149 1.34 2.75 -20.86
CA VAL A 149 0.24 1.84 -21.22
C VAL A 149 -0.72 2.50 -22.20
N MET A 150 -1.09 3.76 -21.97
CA MET A 150 -1.96 4.52 -22.90
C MET A 150 -1.35 4.70 -24.27
N GLU A 151 -0.05 4.94 -24.34
CA GLU A 151 0.67 5.07 -25.62
C GLU A 151 0.78 3.72 -26.33
N SER A 152 1.17 2.66 -25.64
CA SER A 152 1.37 1.34 -26.25
C SER A 152 0.08 0.64 -26.66
N THR A 153 -1.03 0.85 -25.92
CA THR A 153 -2.30 0.15 -26.16
C THR A 153 -3.26 0.95 -27.03
N PHE A 154 -3.33 2.27 -26.81
CA PHE A 154 -4.32 3.15 -27.44
C PHE A 154 -3.69 4.19 -28.37
N THR A 155 -2.37 4.21 -28.52
CA THR A 155 -1.62 5.19 -29.34
C THR A 155 -1.86 6.64 -28.89
N ILE A 156 -2.22 6.86 -27.61
CA ILE A 156 -2.44 8.19 -27.06
C ILE A 156 -1.09 8.77 -26.63
N PRO A 157 -0.69 9.96 -27.12
CA PRO A 157 0.58 10.56 -26.74
C PRO A 157 0.70 10.77 -25.23
N LYS A 158 1.87 10.50 -24.66
CA LYS A 158 2.14 10.66 -23.20
C LYS A 158 1.77 12.04 -22.67
N PHE A 159 2.03 13.09 -23.47
CA PHE A 159 1.66 14.45 -23.11
C PHE A 159 0.15 14.64 -22.94
N ALA A 160 -0.65 14.09 -23.85
CA ALA A 160 -2.11 14.15 -23.76
C ALA A 160 -2.62 13.41 -22.53
N THR A 161 -2.11 12.21 -22.27
CA THR A 161 -2.43 11.44 -21.06
C THR A 161 -2.07 12.23 -19.80
N GLY A 162 -0.87 12.81 -19.75
CA GLY A 162 -0.43 13.62 -18.60
C GLY A 162 -1.33 14.84 -18.36
N LEU A 163 -1.71 15.55 -19.42
CA LEU A 163 -2.59 16.72 -19.33
C LEU A 163 -3.98 16.35 -18.80
N ILE A 164 -4.58 15.28 -19.32
CA ILE A 164 -5.90 14.81 -18.87
C ILE A 164 -5.85 14.43 -17.39
N LEU A 165 -4.83 13.66 -16.98
CA LEU A 165 -4.65 13.25 -15.59
C LEU A 165 -4.41 14.44 -14.66
N ALA A 166 -3.64 15.44 -15.09
CA ALA A 166 -3.41 16.65 -14.32
C ALA A 166 -4.70 17.43 -14.05
N VAL A 167 -5.56 17.58 -15.08
CA VAL A 167 -6.87 18.23 -14.93
C VAL A 167 -7.78 17.45 -13.99
N LEU A 168 -7.88 16.13 -14.15
CA LEU A 168 -8.69 15.28 -13.29
C LEU A 168 -8.23 15.34 -11.84
N LEU A 169 -6.92 15.25 -11.62
CA LEU A 169 -6.32 15.33 -10.29
C LEU A 169 -6.56 16.70 -9.64
N TRP A 170 -6.38 17.77 -10.40
CA TRP A 170 -6.65 19.14 -9.94
C TRP A 170 -8.10 19.31 -9.48
N LEU A 171 -9.07 18.80 -10.24
CA LEU A 171 -10.48 18.80 -9.87
C LEU A 171 -10.75 18.07 -8.55
N VAL A 172 -10.01 17.01 -8.24
CA VAL A 172 -10.15 16.26 -6.98
C VAL A 172 -9.53 17.01 -5.81
N ILE A 173 -8.29 17.50 -5.98
CA ILE A 173 -7.49 18.07 -4.89
C ILE A 173 -8.05 19.40 -4.38
N ILE A 174 -8.63 20.21 -5.25
CA ILE A 174 -9.16 21.54 -4.90
C ILE A 174 -10.23 21.49 -3.78
N GLY A 175 -10.92 20.36 -3.62
CA GLY A 175 -11.92 20.16 -2.58
C GLY A 175 -11.36 19.70 -1.23
N GLY A 176 -10.03 19.61 -1.08
CA GLY A 176 -9.36 19.18 0.16
C GLY A 176 -9.64 17.74 0.54
N ILE A 177 -9.27 17.39 1.79
CA ILE A 177 -9.31 16.01 2.27
C ILE A 177 -10.71 15.36 2.20
N LYS A 178 -11.77 16.12 2.43
CA LYS A 178 -13.15 15.62 2.36
C LYS A 178 -13.51 15.14 0.96
N ARG A 179 -13.14 15.90 -0.08
CA ARG A 179 -13.42 15.53 -1.46
C ARG A 179 -12.52 14.38 -1.93
N ILE A 180 -11.25 14.42 -1.58
CA ILE A 180 -10.30 13.31 -1.83
C ILE A 180 -10.86 12.03 -1.24
N ALA A 181 -11.24 12.04 0.04
CA ALA A 181 -11.77 10.88 0.74
C ALA A 181 -13.10 10.36 0.16
N LEU A 182 -14.00 11.27 -0.26
CA LEU A 182 -15.25 10.89 -0.92
C LEU A 182 -15.00 10.19 -2.25
N ILE A 183 -14.08 10.68 -3.05
CA ILE A 183 -13.74 10.09 -4.36
C ILE A 183 -13.00 8.78 -4.16
N ALA A 184 -11.99 8.75 -3.29
CA ALA A 184 -11.22 7.55 -2.98
C ALA A 184 -12.11 6.41 -2.45
N SER A 185 -13.08 6.72 -1.59
CA SER A 185 -14.00 5.71 -1.04
C SER A 185 -14.93 5.05 -2.08
N LYS A 186 -15.08 5.63 -3.24
CA LYS A 186 -15.80 5.04 -4.38
C LYS A 186 -14.85 4.39 -5.38
N LEU A 187 -13.75 5.08 -5.70
CA LEU A 187 -12.82 4.66 -6.73
C LEU A 187 -12.04 3.40 -6.31
N VAL A 188 -11.50 3.38 -5.09
CA VAL A 188 -10.62 2.29 -4.63
C VAL A 188 -11.35 0.94 -4.58
N PRO A 189 -12.54 0.80 -3.98
CA PRO A 189 -13.26 -0.47 -4.01
C PRO A 189 -13.64 -0.91 -5.43
N THR A 190 -14.05 0.04 -6.29
CA THR A 190 -14.42 -0.25 -7.68
C THR A 190 -13.21 -0.74 -8.47
N MET A 191 -12.08 -0.03 -8.35
CA MET A 191 -10.80 -0.41 -8.97
C MET A 191 -10.34 -1.79 -8.48
N GLY A 192 -10.36 -2.01 -7.16
CA GLY A 192 -10.00 -3.28 -6.56
C GLY A 192 -10.89 -4.43 -7.05
N PHE A 193 -12.20 -4.22 -7.15
CA PHE A 193 -13.12 -5.21 -7.65
C PHE A 193 -12.85 -5.57 -9.12
N ILE A 194 -12.68 -4.58 -9.99
CA ILE A 194 -12.37 -4.81 -11.42
C ILE A 194 -11.05 -5.56 -11.56
N TYR A 195 -10.03 -5.13 -10.80
CA TYR A 195 -8.71 -5.78 -10.82
C TYR A 195 -8.78 -7.24 -10.37
N ILE A 196 -9.42 -7.51 -9.25
CA ILE A 196 -9.57 -8.88 -8.72
C ILE A 196 -10.37 -9.75 -9.69
N ALA A 197 -11.48 -9.24 -10.23
CA ALA A 197 -12.31 -9.99 -11.18
C ALA A 197 -11.53 -10.36 -12.45
N ALA A 198 -10.83 -9.40 -13.06
CA ALA A 198 -9.99 -9.66 -14.23
C ALA A 198 -8.85 -10.64 -13.94
N SER A 199 -8.20 -10.48 -12.79
CA SER A 199 -7.12 -11.38 -12.36
C SER A 199 -7.60 -12.81 -12.13
N LEU A 200 -8.78 -12.98 -11.52
CA LEU A 200 -9.37 -14.29 -11.31
C LEU A 200 -9.67 -15.01 -12.63
N VAL A 201 -10.12 -14.30 -13.66
CA VAL A 201 -10.31 -14.90 -15.00
C VAL A 201 -9.01 -15.52 -15.50
N ILE A 202 -7.90 -14.78 -15.44
CA ILE A 202 -6.59 -15.28 -15.89
C ILE A 202 -6.12 -16.47 -15.03
N ILE A 203 -6.29 -16.39 -13.72
CA ILE A 203 -5.90 -17.46 -12.79
C ILE A 203 -6.71 -18.74 -13.07
N PHE A 204 -8.02 -18.62 -13.31
CA PHE A 204 -8.87 -19.76 -13.64
C PHE A 204 -8.59 -20.34 -15.02
N ASP A 205 -8.23 -19.53 -15.99
CA ASP A 205 -7.78 -19.98 -17.30
C ASP A 205 -6.50 -20.84 -17.22
N ASN A 206 -5.66 -20.54 -16.21
CA ASN A 206 -4.42 -21.25 -15.92
C ASN A 206 -4.46 -22.07 -14.63
N TYR A 207 -5.61 -22.67 -14.28
CA TYR A 207 -5.84 -23.30 -12.98
C TYR A 207 -4.86 -24.43 -12.64
N GLU A 208 -4.36 -25.17 -13.63
CA GLU A 208 -3.38 -26.26 -13.46
C GLU A 208 -2.06 -25.75 -12.88
N ASN A 209 -1.72 -24.48 -13.14
CA ASN A 209 -0.48 -23.87 -12.69
C ASN A 209 -0.58 -23.19 -11.31
N ILE A 210 -1.75 -23.17 -10.67
CA ILE A 210 -1.92 -22.51 -9.35
C ILE A 210 -1.08 -23.22 -8.28
N ILE A 211 -1.19 -24.54 -8.17
CA ILE A 211 -0.45 -25.34 -7.18
C ILE A 211 1.06 -25.24 -7.42
N PRO A 212 1.56 -25.46 -8.66
CA PRO A 212 2.97 -25.24 -8.99
C PRO A 212 3.47 -23.83 -8.63
N SER A 213 2.69 -22.77 -8.91
CA SER A 213 3.04 -21.39 -8.58
C SER A 213 3.21 -21.18 -7.08
N ILE A 214 2.25 -21.64 -6.28
CA ILE A 214 2.32 -21.53 -4.81
C ILE A 214 3.52 -22.34 -4.29
N THR A 215 3.72 -23.55 -4.79
CA THR A 215 4.85 -24.39 -4.40
C THR A 215 6.18 -23.72 -4.71
N SER A 216 6.31 -23.06 -5.87
CA SER A 216 7.54 -22.34 -6.25
C SER A 216 7.88 -21.19 -5.30
N ILE A 217 6.87 -20.48 -4.77
CA ILE A 217 7.06 -19.41 -3.79
C ILE A 217 7.75 -19.97 -2.53
N PHE A 218 7.25 -21.08 -1.98
CA PHE A 218 7.77 -21.63 -0.72
C PHE A 218 9.07 -22.44 -0.90
N SER A 219 9.17 -23.25 -1.94
CA SER A 219 10.34 -24.14 -2.14
C SER A 219 11.63 -23.38 -2.39
N GLN A 220 11.55 -22.16 -2.92
CA GLN A 220 12.70 -21.35 -3.28
C GLN A 220 13.13 -20.34 -2.19
N VAL A 221 12.39 -20.27 -1.08
CA VAL A 221 12.64 -19.26 -0.03
C VAL A 221 14.07 -19.35 0.53
N PHE A 222 14.56 -20.55 0.78
CA PHE A 222 15.87 -20.77 1.42
C PHE A 222 16.92 -21.37 0.48
N THR A 223 16.52 -21.88 -0.67
CA THR A 223 17.44 -22.55 -1.61
C THR A 223 17.93 -21.65 -2.72
N GLY A 224 17.26 -20.52 -2.95
CA GLY A 224 17.41 -19.73 -4.15
C GLY A 224 16.77 -20.42 -5.37
N SER A 225 16.44 -19.66 -6.40
CA SER A 225 15.97 -20.25 -7.65
C SER A 225 17.14 -20.85 -8.40
N SER A 226 17.44 -22.14 -8.21
CA SER A 226 18.28 -22.85 -9.15
C SER A 226 17.51 -23.00 -10.45
N ALA A 227 17.91 -22.21 -11.42
CA ALA A 227 17.66 -22.31 -12.86
C ALA A 227 16.63 -23.37 -13.32
N LEU A 228 15.38 -23.01 -13.37
CA LEU A 228 14.50 -23.52 -14.41
C LEU A 228 14.58 -22.56 -15.59
N GLY A 229 15.42 -22.96 -16.58
CA GLY A 229 15.42 -22.33 -17.91
C GLY A 229 15.92 -20.89 -18.01
N GLY A 230 17.25 -20.68 -17.87
CA GLY A 230 17.90 -19.48 -18.42
C GLY A 230 17.85 -18.20 -17.58
N PHE A 231 17.23 -18.20 -16.44
CA PHE A 231 17.35 -17.14 -15.42
C PHE A 231 18.61 -17.38 -14.58
N LEU A 232 19.43 -16.35 -14.45
CA LEU A 232 20.51 -16.31 -13.43
C LEU A 232 19.83 -16.50 -12.10
N GLY A 233 20.03 -17.65 -11.45
CA GLY A 233 19.34 -18.05 -10.23
C GLY A 233 19.32 -16.92 -9.21
N ALA A 234 18.14 -16.40 -8.91
CA ALA A 234 18.01 -15.39 -7.89
C ALA A 234 18.50 -15.98 -6.57
N SER A 235 19.58 -15.44 -6.05
CA SER A 235 20.11 -15.89 -4.77
C SER A 235 19.11 -15.58 -3.65
N PHE A 236 19.16 -16.30 -2.54
CA PHE A 236 18.40 -15.99 -1.33
C PHE A 236 18.46 -14.49 -0.99
N ALA A 237 19.66 -13.89 -1.09
CA ALA A 237 19.86 -12.47 -0.83
C ALA A 237 19.08 -11.56 -1.79
N MET A 238 18.96 -11.94 -3.06
CA MET A 238 18.18 -11.18 -4.05
C MET A 238 16.67 -11.30 -3.78
N SER A 239 16.18 -12.51 -3.53
CA SER A 239 14.77 -12.73 -3.18
C SER A 239 14.37 -11.95 -1.93
N LEU A 240 15.19 -12.01 -0.88
CA LEU A 240 15.00 -11.25 0.35
C LEU A 240 15.02 -9.74 0.08
N LYS A 241 16.06 -9.25 -0.61
CA LYS A 241 16.23 -7.81 -0.89
C LYS A 241 15.07 -7.24 -1.70
N TYR A 242 14.72 -7.89 -2.81
CA TYR A 242 13.66 -7.38 -3.68
C TYR A 242 12.27 -7.62 -3.10
N GLY A 243 12.03 -8.74 -2.44
CA GLY A 243 10.77 -9.00 -1.74
C GLY A 243 10.51 -7.98 -0.64
N VAL A 244 11.51 -7.71 0.22
CA VAL A 244 11.40 -6.70 1.27
C VAL A 244 11.24 -5.29 0.68
N ALA A 245 12.06 -4.92 -0.30
CA ALA A 245 12.02 -3.59 -0.88
C ALA A 245 10.69 -3.31 -1.59
N ARG A 246 10.17 -4.28 -2.37
CA ARG A 246 8.90 -4.11 -3.09
C ARG A 246 7.68 -4.24 -2.18
N GLY A 247 7.76 -5.07 -1.14
CA GLY A 247 6.74 -5.12 -0.09
C GLY A 247 6.60 -3.79 0.64
N LEU A 248 7.70 -3.19 1.09
CA LEU A 248 7.70 -1.87 1.74
C LEU A 248 7.29 -0.74 0.79
N TYR A 249 7.66 -0.83 -0.48
CA TYR A 249 7.24 0.14 -1.49
C TYR A 249 5.74 0.07 -1.76
N SER A 250 5.15 -1.13 -1.75
CA SER A 250 3.72 -1.34 -1.97
C SER A 250 2.90 -0.81 -0.81
N ASN A 251 3.16 -1.28 0.42
CA ASN A 251 2.31 -0.95 1.58
C ASN A 251 2.69 0.33 2.33
N GLU A 252 3.82 0.94 2.00
CA GLU A 252 4.32 2.19 2.60
C GLU A 252 4.39 2.19 4.14
N ALA A 253 4.48 1.02 4.79
CA ALA A 253 4.57 0.95 6.24
C ALA A 253 5.88 1.58 6.75
N GLY A 254 5.76 2.56 7.66
CA GLY A 254 6.90 3.30 8.18
C GLY A 254 7.28 4.55 7.37
N GLN A 255 6.56 4.86 6.29
CA GLN A 255 6.83 6.05 5.48
C GLN A 255 6.11 7.30 5.97
N GLY A 256 5.03 7.14 6.75
CA GLY A 256 4.31 8.26 7.34
C GLY A 256 3.22 8.89 6.47
N SER A 257 2.97 8.39 5.26
CA SER A 257 1.90 8.86 4.36
C SER A 257 0.51 8.53 4.88
N SER A 258 0.27 7.27 5.22
CA SER A 258 -0.99 6.76 5.74
C SER A 258 -1.46 7.43 7.04
N PRO A 259 -0.60 7.66 8.04
CA PRO A 259 -0.97 8.41 9.25
C PRO A 259 -1.57 9.79 8.99
N ILE A 260 -1.17 10.48 7.93
CA ILE A 260 -1.71 11.78 7.55
C ILE A 260 -3.18 11.65 7.10
N ALA A 261 -3.49 10.63 6.29
CA ALA A 261 -4.86 10.37 5.84
C ALA A 261 -5.78 9.95 7.00
N HIS A 262 -5.30 9.02 7.83
CA HIS A 262 -6.04 8.48 8.97
C HIS A 262 -6.29 9.50 10.10
N ALA A 263 -5.45 10.53 10.23
CA ALA A 263 -5.63 11.56 11.25
C ALA A 263 -6.98 12.31 11.09
N SER A 264 -7.52 12.39 9.87
CA SER A 264 -8.81 13.04 9.59
C SER A 264 -10.04 12.22 9.99
N SER A 265 -9.87 10.96 10.40
CA SER A 265 -10.97 10.02 10.69
C SER A 265 -11.78 10.40 11.93
N LYS A 266 -13.10 10.12 11.86
CA LYS A 266 -14.07 10.29 12.94
C LYS A 266 -14.05 9.08 13.87
N THR A 267 -12.95 8.89 14.61
CA THR A 267 -12.84 7.90 15.70
C THR A 267 -12.53 8.62 16.99
N GLU A 268 -13.13 8.18 18.10
CA GLU A 268 -12.90 8.79 19.43
C GLU A 268 -11.57 8.31 20.01
N ASN A 269 -11.29 7.03 19.84
CA ASN A 269 -10.11 6.40 20.42
C ASN A 269 -9.01 6.24 19.34
N PRO A 270 -7.82 6.77 19.57
CA PRO A 270 -6.69 6.60 18.64
C PRO A 270 -6.36 5.14 18.30
N LEU A 271 -6.60 4.21 19.25
CA LEU A 271 -6.38 2.78 19.02
C LEU A 271 -7.34 2.20 17.98
N GLU A 272 -8.58 2.70 17.92
CA GLU A 272 -9.56 2.24 16.93
C GLU A 272 -9.10 2.53 15.50
N GLU A 273 -8.59 3.74 15.26
CA GLU A 273 -8.06 4.09 13.95
C GLU A 273 -6.79 3.31 13.61
N GLY A 274 -5.92 3.08 14.60
CA GLY A 274 -4.79 2.16 14.45
C GLY A 274 -5.24 0.74 14.08
N MET A 275 -6.33 0.22 14.64
CA MET A 275 -6.87 -1.09 14.28
C MET A 275 -7.41 -1.13 12.84
N VAL A 276 -7.98 -0.03 12.34
CA VAL A 276 -8.39 0.08 10.94
C VAL A 276 -7.18 0.04 10.02
N SER A 277 -6.11 0.74 10.35
CA SER A 277 -4.90 0.80 9.51
C SER A 277 -4.15 -0.54 9.37
N ILE A 278 -4.39 -1.51 10.28
CA ILE A 278 -3.90 -2.89 10.13
C ILE A 278 -4.38 -3.51 8.80
N LEU A 279 -5.57 -3.13 8.34
CA LEU A 279 -6.18 -3.68 7.13
C LEU A 279 -5.49 -3.19 5.85
N GLU A 280 -4.78 -2.08 5.90
CA GLU A 280 -4.14 -1.48 4.73
C GLU A 280 -3.06 -2.39 4.13
N PRO A 281 -1.98 -2.82 4.84
CA PRO A 281 -1.00 -3.74 4.29
C PRO A 281 -1.59 -5.13 3.98
N PHE A 282 -2.64 -5.53 4.68
CA PHE A 282 -3.34 -6.77 4.38
C PHE A 282 -4.01 -6.70 3.00
N ILE A 283 -4.81 -5.66 2.75
CA ILE A 283 -5.50 -5.50 1.46
C ILE A 283 -4.49 -5.28 0.34
N ASP A 284 -3.55 -4.36 0.54
CA ASP A 284 -2.56 -3.98 -0.45
C ASP A 284 -1.62 -5.14 -0.82
N THR A 285 -0.95 -5.70 0.17
CA THR A 285 0.16 -6.64 -0.10
C THR A 285 -0.29 -8.09 0.01
N ILE A 286 -1.02 -8.49 1.07
CA ILE A 286 -1.42 -9.89 1.21
C ILE A 286 -2.49 -10.27 0.17
N VAL A 287 -3.44 -9.38 -0.14
CA VAL A 287 -4.48 -9.69 -1.12
C VAL A 287 -4.04 -9.29 -2.53
N VAL A 288 -3.85 -8.01 -2.81
CA VAL A 288 -3.66 -7.51 -4.18
C VAL A 288 -2.33 -7.99 -4.79
N CYS A 289 -1.20 -7.86 -4.06
CA CYS A 289 0.08 -8.34 -4.59
C CYS A 289 0.13 -9.87 -4.75
N THR A 290 -0.57 -10.64 -3.89
CA THR A 290 -0.64 -12.10 -4.05
C THR A 290 -1.43 -12.47 -5.31
N ILE A 291 -2.55 -11.81 -5.57
CA ILE A 291 -3.33 -12.03 -6.80
C ILE A 291 -2.48 -11.70 -8.03
N THR A 292 -1.76 -10.58 -8.01
CA THR A 292 -0.81 -10.23 -9.09
C THR A 292 0.26 -11.31 -9.29
N ALA A 293 0.86 -11.77 -8.19
CA ALA A 293 1.86 -12.82 -8.24
C ALA A 293 1.32 -14.11 -8.85
N LEU A 294 0.10 -14.51 -8.47
CA LEU A 294 -0.55 -15.69 -9.04
C LEU A 294 -0.83 -15.52 -10.55
N VAL A 295 -1.29 -14.35 -10.98
CA VAL A 295 -1.46 -14.05 -12.41
C VAL A 295 -0.15 -14.23 -13.17
N ILE A 296 0.94 -13.64 -12.68
CA ILE A 296 2.25 -13.68 -13.35
C ILE A 296 2.82 -15.11 -13.36
N LEU A 297 2.75 -15.81 -12.24
CA LEU A 297 3.34 -17.13 -12.09
C LEU A 297 2.53 -18.22 -12.83
N SER A 298 1.19 -18.17 -12.73
CA SER A 298 0.33 -19.19 -13.37
C SER A 298 0.28 -19.06 -14.90
N SER A 299 0.34 -17.84 -15.42
CA SER A 299 0.38 -17.60 -16.87
C SER A 299 1.73 -17.94 -17.52
N GLY A 300 2.80 -18.07 -16.73
CA GLY A 300 4.14 -18.39 -17.24
C GLY A 300 4.90 -17.23 -17.88
N VAL A 301 4.30 -16.04 -18.05
CA VAL A 301 4.90 -14.88 -18.72
C VAL A 301 6.25 -14.44 -18.12
N TRP A 302 6.51 -14.76 -16.87
CA TRP A 302 7.76 -14.41 -16.20
C TRP A 302 8.96 -15.24 -16.66
N THR A 303 8.74 -16.37 -17.34
CA THR A 303 9.79 -17.25 -17.90
C THR A 303 10.11 -16.92 -19.35
N GLU A 304 9.29 -16.11 -20.01
CA GLU A 304 9.51 -15.72 -21.40
C GLU A 304 10.68 -14.74 -21.49
N LYS A 305 11.62 -15.04 -22.40
CA LYS A 305 12.66 -14.08 -22.76
C LYS A 305 12.02 -13.06 -23.68
N PHE A 306 11.96 -11.80 -23.23
CA PHE A 306 11.67 -10.72 -24.16
C PHE A 306 12.84 -10.62 -25.14
N GLU A 307 12.64 -11.03 -26.38
CA GLU A 307 13.52 -10.71 -27.48
C GLU A 307 13.39 -9.19 -27.72
N ASN A 308 14.47 -8.45 -27.40
CA ASN A 308 14.57 -7.02 -27.69
C ASN A 308 14.79 -6.78 -29.18
#